data_5848f4ec809d98d5ddacf58231c21fbd
#
_entry.id   5848f4ec809d98d5ddacf58231c21fbd
#
_cell.length_a   1.000
_cell.length_b   1.000
_cell.length_c   1.000
_cell.angle_alpha   90.00
_cell.angle_beta   90.00
_cell.angle_gamma   90.00
#
_symmetry.space_group_name_H-M   'P 1'
#
loop_
_entity.id
_entity.type
_entity.pdbx_description
1 polymer ?
#
loop_
_entity_poly.entity_id
_entity_poly.type
_entity_poly.pdbx_seq_one_letter_code
_entity_poly.pdbx_strand_id
1 'polypeptide(L)'
;MFRAEAKGKALHFDNAGVVGGNEVFKDRETGSRWQQSSLEAISGPLQGTRLKLYPFLLTSWDEWHRLHPTTLVLKPLPGYADRIADKNREIRQAFSGEGAAPSDVTYHDDRLKPKAMVLGLDVAGESMAFPRDTLQRVKVVNDRLGGQPVLVVHQPQSDTTTAFVARARDKTLTFKAANASVTELTDEQTGSKWNAYGECSAGTMKGATLEALILEPEYWFAWSEFHRDTKIYAPQP
;
A
#
# COMPACT_ATOMS: atom_id res chain seq x y z
N MET A 1 -0.26 -3.99 6.85
CA MET A 1 -0.65 -4.24 8.28
C MET A 1 -1.86 -5.17 8.27
N PHE A 2 -1.93 -6.19 9.15
CA PHE A 2 -3.01 -7.17 9.16
C PHE A 2 -3.59 -7.38 10.57
N ARG A 3 -4.80 -7.90 10.63
CA ARG A 3 -5.46 -8.29 11.88
C ARG A 3 -4.89 -9.63 12.34
N ALA A 4 -4.28 -9.66 13.51
CA ALA A 4 -3.71 -10.87 14.11
C ALA A 4 -4.83 -11.77 14.69
N GLU A 5 -5.75 -12.21 13.81
CA GLU A 5 -6.92 -13.03 14.17
C GLU A 5 -7.32 -13.93 12.98
N ALA A 6 -7.58 -15.19 13.24
CA ALA A 6 -8.16 -16.10 12.29
C ALA A 6 -9.19 -17.02 12.97
N LYS A 7 -10.30 -17.32 12.27
CA LYS A 7 -11.40 -18.18 12.78
C LYS A 7 -11.86 -17.80 14.19
N GLY A 8 -11.91 -16.49 14.50
CA GLY A 8 -12.36 -15.96 15.78
C GLY A 8 -11.36 -16.11 16.94
N LYS A 9 -10.10 -16.45 16.66
CA LYS A 9 -9.03 -16.57 17.66
C LYS A 9 -7.95 -15.53 17.40
N ALA A 10 -7.50 -14.85 18.44
CA ALA A 10 -6.30 -14.01 18.38
C ALA A 10 -5.07 -14.89 18.16
N LEU A 11 -4.14 -14.42 17.35
CA LEU A 11 -2.90 -15.10 17.01
C LEU A 11 -1.69 -14.26 17.44
N HIS A 12 -0.63 -14.94 17.88
CA HIS A 12 0.67 -14.33 18.18
C HIS A 12 1.71 -14.92 17.24
N PHE A 13 2.44 -14.05 16.56
CA PHE A 13 3.35 -14.44 15.49
C PHE A 13 4.80 -14.31 15.90
N ASP A 14 5.60 -15.32 15.53
CA ASP A 14 7.05 -15.29 15.56
C ASP A 14 7.57 -15.34 14.12
N ASN A 15 8.77 -14.78 13.88
CA ASN A 15 9.46 -14.92 12.60
C ASN A 15 9.80 -16.41 12.36
N ALA A 16 9.55 -16.91 11.16
CA ALA A 16 9.78 -18.29 10.78
C ALA A 16 10.62 -18.45 9.49
N GLY A 17 11.30 -17.37 9.08
CA GLY A 17 12.18 -17.35 7.91
C GLY A 17 11.62 -16.57 6.73
N VAL A 18 12.13 -16.88 5.53
CA VAL A 18 11.80 -16.18 4.29
C VAL A 18 11.44 -17.21 3.22
N VAL A 19 10.46 -16.90 2.39
CA VAL A 19 10.09 -17.69 1.20
C VAL A 19 9.65 -16.73 0.10
N GLY A 20 10.20 -16.86 -1.09
CA GLY A 20 9.91 -15.98 -2.23
C GLY A 20 10.30 -14.53 -1.97
N GLY A 21 11.41 -14.32 -1.23
CA GLY A 21 11.88 -12.98 -0.85
C GLY A 21 11.02 -12.26 0.19
N ASN A 22 10.00 -12.91 0.74
CA ASN A 22 9.09 -12.34 1.75
C ASN A 22 9.12 -13.13 3.06
N GLU A 23 8.88 -12.42 4.16
CA GLU A 23 8.89 -12.99 5.49
C GLU A 23 7.77 -14.03 5.68
N VAL A 24 8.07 -15.08 6.42
CA VAL A 24 7.12 -16.07 6.87
C VAL A 24 7.02 -15.99 8.40
N PHE A 25 5.80 -15.90 8.89
CA PHE A 25 5.48 -15.93 10.31
C PHE A 25 4.98 -17.32 10.71
N LYS A 26 5.13 -17.66 11.99
CA LYS A 26 4.51 -18.83 12.59
C LYS A 26 3.62 -18.39 13.75
N ASP A 27 2.34 -18.76 13.76
CA ASP A 27 1.50 -18.49 14.91
C ASP A 27 1.78 -19.49 16.04
N ARG A 28 1.71 -19.01 17.28
CA ARG A 28 1.97 -19.80 18.50
C ARG A 28 0.82 -20.73 18.84
N GLU A 29 -0.39 -20.37 18.45
CA GLU A 29 -1.64 -21.04 18.83
C GLU A 29 -1.82 -22.36 18.08
N THR A 30 -1.45 -22.39 16.80
CA THR A 30 -1.64 -23.57 15.95
C THR A 30 -0.36 -24.09 15.33
N GLY A 31 0.69 -23.28 15.33
CA GLY A 31 1.94 -23.58 14.66
C GLY A 31 1.86 -23.44 13.13
N SER A 32 0.78 -22.87 12.60
CA SER A 32 0.65 -22.63 11.17
C SER A 32 1.65 -21.57 10.70
N ARG A 33 2.13 -21.70 9.45
CA ARG A 33 3.07 -20.76 8.83
C ARG A 33 2.32 -19.88 7.86
N TRP A 34 2.59 -18.59 7.88
CA TRP A 34 1.88 -17.56 7.14
C TRP A 34 2.84 -16.78 6.26
N GLN A 35 2.48 -16.61 5.00
CA GLN A 35 3.26 -15.79 4.07
C GLN A 35 2.86 -14.31 4.23
N GLN A 36 3.85 -13.43 4.33
CA GLN A 36 3.62 -12.00 4.55
C GLN A 36 2.89 -11.33 3.38
N SER A 37 3.29 -11.61 2.15
CA SER A 37 2.74 -10.93 0.98
C SER A 37 1.30 -11.39 0.69
N SER A 38 1.07 -12.70 0.63
CA SER A 38 -0.28 -13.22 0.38
C SER A 38 -1.20 -13.18 1.60
N LEU A 39 -0.66 -12.99 2.81
CA LEU A 39 -1.35 -13.10 4.09
C LEU A 39 -2.02 -14.46 4.34
N GLU A 40 -1.62 -15.47 3.60
CA GLU A 40 -2.21 -16.80 3.64
C GLU A 40 -1.38 -17.76 4.50
N ALA A 41 -2.07 -18.62 5.25
CA ALA A 41 -1.43 -19.74 5.92
C ALA A 41 -0.99 -20.77 4.88
N ILE A 42 0.32 -20.89 4.67
CA ILE A 42 0.92 -21.77 3.66
C ILE A 42 1.10 -23.22 4.16
N SER A 43 1.01 -23.43 5.49
CA SER A 43 1.05 -24.77 6.07
C SER A 43 0.47 -24.78 7.48
N GLY A 44 0.15 -25.99 8.00
CA GLY A 44 -0.35 -26.20 9.35
C GLY A 44 -1.88 -26.25 9.41
N PRO A 45 -2.47 -26.30 10.64
CA PRO A 45 -3.91 -26.45 10.82
C PRO A 45 -4.80 -25.37 10.24
N LEU A 46 -4.24 -24.17 9.98
CA LEU A 46 -4.96 -23.05 9.36
C LEU A 46 -4.65 -22.89 7.87
N GLN A 47 -3.96 -23.82 7.22
CA GLN A 47 -3.61 -23.74 5.81
C GLN A 47 -4.80 -23.31 4.93
N GLY A 48 -4.55 -22.40 3.97
CA GLY A 48 -5.55 -21.80 3.10
C GLY A 48 -6.40 -20.70 3.76
N THR A 49 -6.23 -20.43 5.06
CA THR A 49 -6.88 -19.28 5.70
C THR A 49 -6.09 -18.01 5.40
N ARG A 50 -6.79 -16.90 5.12
CA ARG A 50 -6.16 -15.60 4.85
C ARG A 50 -6.46 -14.61 5.99
N LEU A 51 -5.43 -13.87 6.42
CA LEU A 51 -5.59 -12.77 7.37
C LEU A 51 -6.22 -11.56 6.67
N LYS A 52 -6.94 -10.76 7.44
CA LYS A 52 -7.52 -9.51 6.93
C LYS A 52 -6.52 -8.37 7.04
N LEU A 53 -6.31 -7.65 5.95
CA LEU A 53 -5.60 -6.38 5.98
C LEU A 53 -6.38 -5.35 6.80
N TYR A 54 -5.65 -4.54 7.53
CA TYR A 54 -6.15 -3.29 8.08
C TYR A 54 -5.82 -2.15 7.11
N PRO A 55 -6.72 -1.20 6.93
CA PRO A 55 -6.37 0.05 6.27
C PRO A 55 -5.16 0.67 6.97
N PHE A 56 -4.17 1.04 6.21
CA PHE A 56 -2.97 1.70 6.69
C PHE A 56 -2.53 2.75 5.68
N LEU A 57 -1.77 3.72 6.16
CA LEU A 57 -1.20 4.77 5.34
C LEU A 57 0.32 4.73 5.48
N LEU A 58 1.02 4.61 4.35
CA LEU A 58 2.45 4.87 4.29
C LEU A 58 2.64 6.34 3.93
N THR A 59 3.25 7.08 4.84
CA THR A 59 3.39 8.53 4.72
C THR A 59 4.66 9.02 5.41
N SER A 60 5.08 10.26 5.15
CA SER A 60 6.16 10.89 5.90
C SER A 60 5.73 11.23 7.33
N TRP A 61 6.73 11.34 8.23
CA TRP A 61 6.47 11.79 9.60
C TRP A 61 5.80 13.16 9.65
N ASP A 62 6.24 14.09 8.82
CA ASP A 62 5.72 15.47 8.80
C ASP A 62 4.23 15.47 8.43
N GLU A 63 3.84 14.68 7.42
CA GLU A 63 2.44 14.56 7.04
C GLU A 63 1.61 13.85 8.10
N TRP A 64 2.13 12.76 8.68
CA TRP A 64 1.47 12.08 9.79
C TRP A 64 1.26 13.02 10.99
N HIS A 65 2.29 13.76 11.40
CA HIS A 65 2.19 14.67 12.52
C HIS A 65 1.26 15.85 12.24
N ARG A 66 1.18 16.31 10.99
CA ARG A 66 0.20 17.33 10.58
C ARG A 66 -1.24 16.82 10.73
N LEU A 67 -1.50 15.56 10.40
CA LEU A 67 -2.82 14.93 10.52
C LEU A 67 -3.14 14.53 11.98
N HIS A 68 -2.14 14.13 12.73
CA HIS A 68 -2.23 13.57 14.07
C HIS A 68 -1.24 14.24 15.04
N PRO A 69 -1.43 15.51 15.39
CA PRO A 69 -0.44 16.30 16.14
C PRO A 69 -0.20 15.81 17.58
N THR A 70 -1.08 14.97 18.10
CA THR A 70 -0.96 14.37 19.44
C THR A 70 -0.26 13.02 19.46
N THR A 71 0.25 12.53 18.31
CA THR A 71 0.95 11.25 18.23
C THR A 71 2.21 11.28 19.09
N LEU A 72 2.33 10.27 19.94
CA LEU A 72 3.51 10.08 20.77
C LEU A 72 4.56 9.27 20.01
N VAL A 73 5.81 9.71 20.06
CA VAL A 73 6.96 8.99 19.51
C VAL A 73 7.79 8.43 20.64
N LEU A 74 8.12 7.16 20.56
CA LEU A 74 9.02 6.52 21.52
C LEU A 74 10.41 7.18 21.43
N LYS A 75 10.85 7.78 22.53
CA LYS A 75 12.19 8.36 22.61
C LYS A 75 13.24 7.26 22.54
N PRO A 76 14.26 7.38 21.71
CA PRO A 76 15.36 6.42 21.67
C PRO A 76 16.00 6.25 23.05
N LEU A 77 16.32 5.01 23.41
CA LEU A 77 17.06 4.73 24.62
C LEU A 77 18.50 5.28 24.52
N PRO A 78 19.07 5.80 25.61
CA PRO A 78 20.47 6.23 25.63
C PRO A 78 21.40 5.12 25.15
N GLY A 79 22.40 5.47 24.34
CA GLY A 79 23.37 4.51 23.76
C GLY A 79 22.93 3.77 22.49
N TYR A 80 21.70 4.00 22.00
CA TYR A 80 21.20 3.39 20.76
C TYR A 80 21.23 4.32 19.54
N ALA A 81 21.63 5.58 19.70
CA ALA A 81 21.58 6.59 18.64
C ALA A 81 22.37 6.16 17.38
N ASP A 82 23.59 5.63 17.54
CA ASP A 82 24.42 5.19 16.41
C ASP A 82 23.81 3.99 15.70
N ARG A 83 23.30 3.00 16.46
CA ARG A 83 22.61 1.83 15.87
C ARG A 83 21.36 2.24 15.08
N ILE A 84 20.61 3.24 15.57
CA ILE A 84 19.44 3.78 14.86
C ILE A 84 19.89 4.50 13.59
N ALA A 85 20.96 5.29 13.64
CA ALA A 85 21.52 5.98 12.47
C ALA A 85 22.01 4.99 11.40
N ASP A 86 22.70 3.92 11.80
CA ASP A 86 23.14 2.87 10.90
C ASP A 86 21.97 2.15 10.26
N LYS A 87 20.96 1.77 11.06
CA LYS A 87 19.77 1.09 10.54
C LYS A 87 18.99 1.97 9.58
N ASN A 88 18.85 3.26 9.86
CA ASN A 88 18.23 4.22 8.95
C ASN A 88 18.99 4.36 7.62
N ARG A 89 20.32 4.21 7.63
CA ARG A 89 21.14 4.20 6.41
C ARG A 89 20.88 2.95 5.58
N GLU A 90 20.88 1.77 6.21
CA GLU A 90 20.53 0.50 5.57
C GLU A 90 19.15 0.54 4.93
N ILE A 91 18.14 1.04 5.67
CA ILE A 91 16.76 1.17 5.16
C ILE A 91 16.73 2.10 3.94
N ARG A 92 17.36 3.28 3.99
CA ARG A 92 17.42 4.18 2.83
C ARG A 92 18.08 3.54 1.62
N GLN A 93 19.15 2.77 1.83
CA GLN A 93 19.82 2.04 0.75
C GLN A 93 18.90 0.93 0.19
N ALA A 94 18.18 0.22 1.04
CA ALA A 94 17.21 -0.77 0.60
C ALA A 94 16.10 -0.15 -0.27
N PHE A 95 15.62 1.05 0.09
CA PHE A 95 14.59 1.78 -0.67
C PHE A 95 15.11 2.50 -1.93
N SER A 96 16.40 2.39 -2.27
CA SER A 96 16.95 3.01 -3.50
C SER A 96 16.43 2.39 -4.80
N GLY A 97 15.81 1.23 -4.74
CA GLY A 97 15.30 0.51 -5.92
C GLY A 97 16.39 -0.21 -6.72
N GLU A 98 17.63 -0.22 -6.22
CA GLU A 98 18.76 -0.86 -6.88
C GLU A 98 19.05 -2.26 -6.33
N GLY A 99 19.62 -3.12 -7.17
CA GLY A 99 20.06 -4.47 -6.84
C GLY A 99 19.17 -5.58 -7.36
N ALA A 100 19.65 -6.82 -7.21
CA ALA A 100 18.94 -8.03 -7.65
C ALA A 100 17.85 -8.44 -6.67
N ALA A 101 16.90 -9.24 -7.13
CA ALA A 101 15.97 -9.97 -6.28
C ALA A 101 16.73 -10.94 -5.34
N PRO A 102 16.14 -11.30 -4.19
CA PRO A 102 16.65 -12.40 -3.36
C PRO A 102 16.73 -13.72 -4.14
N SER A 103 17.67 -14.58 -3.77
CA SER A 103 17.94 -15.84 -4.50
C SER A 103 16.83 -16.89 -4.36
N ASP A 104 15.93 -16.73 -3.41
CA ASP A 104 14.79 -17.61 -3.15
C ASP A 104 13.51 -17.18 -3.89
N VAL A 105 13.56 -16.10 -4.67
CA VAL A 105 12.48 -15.71 -5.59
C VAL A 105 12.44 -16.68 -6.76
N THR A 106 11.29 -17.29 -7.01
CA THR A 106 11.13 -18.32 -8.03
C THR A 106 10.50 -17.84 -9.32
N TYR A 107 9.72 -16.77 -9.25
CA TYR A 107 9.12 -16.15 -10.42
C TYR A 107 9.84 -14.85 -10.79
N HIS A 108 10.36 -14.80 -12.01
CA HIS A 108 11.05 -13.62 -12.53
C HIS A 108 10.17 -12.93 -13.57
N ASP A 109 9.88 -11.68 -13.32
CA ASP A 109 9.10 -10.82 -14.21
C ASP A 109 9.94 -9.59 -14.58
N ASP A 110 10.39 -9.56 -15.83
CA ASP A 110 11.31 -8.52 -16.34
C ASP A 110 10.60 -7.25 -16.82
N ARG A 111 9.27 -7.14 -16.66
CA ARG A 111 8.52 -5.94 -17.04
C ARG A 111 8.94 -4.71 -16.26
N LEU A 112 9.44 -4.88 -15.01
CA LEU A 112 10.07 -3.84 -14.20
C LEU A 112 11.39 -4.35 -13.60
N LYS A 113 12.23 -3.42 -13.11
CA LYS A 113 13.43 -3.81 -12.34
C LYS A 113 13.01 -4.55 -11.06
N PRO A 114 13.73 -5.58 -10.62
CA PRO A 114 13.32 -6.40 -9.48
C PRO A 114 12.98 -5.58 -8.21
N LYS A 115 13.76 -4.57 -7.90
CA LYS A 115 13.55 -3.69 -6.74
C LYS A 115 12.82 -2.39 -7.07
N ALA A 116 12.17 -2.29 -8.23
CA ALA A 116 11.24 -1.18 -8.47
C ALA A 116 10.14 -1.20 -7.40
N MET A 117 9.95 -0.08 -6.72
CA MET A 117 8.86 0.07 -5.76
C MET A 117 7.54 0.19 -6.50
N VAL A 118 6.59 -0.63 -6.17
CA VAL A 118 5.22 -0.59 -6.68
C VAL A 118 4.23 -0.44 -5.52
N LEU A 119 3.10 0.18 -5.79
CA LEU A 119 1.93 0.21 -4.94
C LEU A 119 0.94 -0.78 -5.55
N GLY A 120 0.84 -1.96 -4.95
CA GLY A 120 -0.05 -3.01 -5.41
C GLY A 120 -1.49 -2.77 -4.97
N LEU A 121 -2.45 -3.04 -5.83
CA LEU A 121 -3.87 -2.96 -5.55
C LEU A 121 -4.57 -4.21 -6.06
N ASP A 122 -5.33 -4.84 -5.17
CA ASP A 122 -6.18 -5.98 -5.50
C ASP A 122 -7.65 -5.60 -5.29
N VAL A 123 -8.45 -5.73 -6.33
CA VAL A 123 -9.88 -5.44 -6.29
C VAL A 123 -10.64 -6.58 -6.98
N ALA A 124 -11.48 -7.26 -6.23
CA ALA A 124 -12.32 -8.35 -6.73
C ALA A 124 -11.56 -9.44 -7.50
N GLY A 125 -10.31 -9.73 -7.08
CA GLY A 125 -9.46 -10.75 -7.70
C GLY A 125 -8.69 -10.29 -8.93
N GLU A 126 -8.82 -9.05 -9.35
CA GLU A 126 -7.92 -8.43 -10.32
C GLU A 126 -6.85 -7.61 -9.59
N SER A 127 -5.59 -7.78 -9.96
CA SER A 127 -4.46 -7.06 -9.37
C SER A 127 -3.81 -6.11 -10.36
N MET A 128 -3.36 -4.95 -9.85
CA MET A 128 -2.62 -3.94 -10.60
C MET A 128 -1.50 -3.37 -9.76
N ALA A 129 -0.32 -3.31 -10.34
CA ALA A 129 0.84 -2.63 -9.77
C ALA A 129 0.95 -1.21 -10.33
N PHE A 130 1.07 -0.23 -9.45
CA PHE A 130 1.32 1.17 -9.80
C PHE A 130 2.79 1.48 -9.49
N PRO A 131 3.69 1.58 -10.49
CA PRO A 131 5.07 1.94 -10.23
C PRO A 131 5.15 3.33 -9.58
N ARG A 132 5.87 3.41 -8.44
CA ARG A 132 5.98 4.65 -7.66
C ARG A 132 6.49 5.83 -8.51
N ASP A 133 7.51 5.59 -9.36
CA ASP A 133 8.05 6.63 -10.23
C ASP A 133 7.01 7.14 -11.26
N THR A 134 6.10 6.28 -11.68
CA THR A 134 4.98 6.68 -12.55
C THR A 134 3.98 7.52 -11.78
N LEU A 135 3.62 7.12 -10.55
CA LEU A 135 2.70 7.89 -9.69
C LEU A 135 3.27 9.27 -9.36
N GLN A 136 4.57 9.41 -9.12
CA GLN A 136 5.23 10.70 -8.89
C GLN A 136 5.05 11.67 -10.06
N ARG A 137 4.98 11.17 -11.31
CA ARG A 137 4.75 12.00 -12.50
C ARG A 137 3.27 12.30 -12.71
N VAL A 138 2.42 11.26 -12.63
CA VAL A 138 0.98 11.36 -12.97
C VAL A 138 0.16 11.98 -11.86
N LYS A 139 0.49 11.64 -10.60
CA LYS A 139 -0.10 12.11 -9.35
C LYS A 139 -1.57 11.71 -9.11
N VAL A 140 -2.43 11.78 -10.10
CA VAL A 140 -3.84 11.40 -10.00
C VAL A 140 -4.16 10.40 -11.11
N VAL A 141 -4.62 9.22 -10.74
CA VAL A 141 -5.03 8.17 -11.66
C VAL A 141 -6.51 7.90 -11.49
N ASN A 142 -7.25 7.95 -12.58
CA ASN A 142 -8.62 7.46 -12.68
C ASN A 142 -8.60 6.23 -13.59
N ASP A 143 -8.98 5.08 -13.05
CA ASP A 143 -8.93 3.80 -13.78
C ASP A 143 -10.10 2.88 -13.37
N ARG A 144 -10.10 1.67 -13.87
CA ARG A 144 -11.01 0.59 -13.48
C ARG A 144 -10.24 -0.68 -13.17
N LEU A 145 -10.58 -1.30 -12.05
CA LEU A 145 -9.99 -2.57 -11.64
C LEU A 145 -11.09 -3.44 -10.99
N GLY A 146 -11.15 -4.72 -11.31
CA GLY A 146 -12.17 -5.63 -10.80
C GLY A 146 -13.62 -5.14 -11.04
N GLY A 147 -13.85 -4.48 -12.19
CA GLY A 147 -15.15 -3.87 -12.50
C GLY A 147 -15.48 -2.60 -11.72
N GLN A 148 -14.64 -2.16 -10.76
CA GLN A 148 -14.84 -0.94 -9.96
C GLN A 148 -14.11 0.25 -10.55
N PRO A 149 -14.69 1.47 -10.47
CA PRO A 149 -13.93 2.69 -10.73
C PRO A 149 -12.96 2.93 -9.57
N VAL A 150 -11.70 3.20 -9.91
CA VAL A 150 -10.61 3.38 -8.94
C VAL A 150 -9.99 4.76 -9.11
N LEU A 151 -9.76 5.44 -7.99
CA LEU A 151 -8.95 6.63 -7.89
C LEU A 151 -7.67 6.30 -7.12
N VAL A 152 -6.50 6.62 -7.70
CA VAL A 152 -5.24 6.59 -6.97
C VAL A 152 -4.66 8.00 -6.93
N VAL A 153 -4.27 8.46 -5.74
CA VAL A 153 -3.79 9.83 -5.50
C VAL A 153 -2.41 9.76 -4.87
N HIS A 154 -1.43 10.39 -5.51
CA HIS A 154 -0.07 10.51 -4.99
C HIS A 154 0.25 11.96 -4.63
N GLN A 155 0.61 12.19 -3.39
CA GLN A 155 1.05 13.48 -2.85
C GLN A 155 2.59 13.56 -2.88
N PRO A 156 3.20 14.36 -3.77
CA PRO A 156 4.65 14.33 -3.99
C PRO A 156 5.48 14.82 -2.80
N GLN A 157 4.96 15.71 -1.95
CA GLN A 157 5.71 16.26 -0.81
C GLN A 157 5.92 15.23 0.32
N SER A 158 4.91 14.40 0.56
CA SER A 158 4.92 13.41 1.65
C SER A 158 5.19 12.00 1.15
N ASP A 159 5.32 11.83 -0.18
CA ASP A 159 5.37 10.51 -0.85
C ASP A 159 4.22 9.58 -0.44
N THR A 160 3.08 10.19 -0.14
CA THR A 160 1.88 9.47 0.31
C THR A 160 1.04 9.08 -0.89
N THR A 161 0.64 7.83 -0.95
CA THR A 161 -0.31 7.35 -1.96
C THR A 161 -1.54 6.77 -1.27
N THR A 162 -2.71 7.19 -1.74
CA THR A 162 -4.02 6.69 -1.30
C THR A 162 -4.79 6.14 -2.48
N ALA A 163 -5.67 5.18 -2.24
CA ALA A 163 -6.57 4.65 -3.26
C ALA A 163 -8.00 4.54 -2.74
N PHE A 164 -8.95 4.70 -3.64
CA PHE A 164 -10.38 4.70 -3.32
C PHE A 164 -11.20 4.06 -4.43
N VAL A 165 -12.36 3.52 -4.07
CA VAL A 165 -13.45 3.35 -5.03
C VAL A 165 -13.92 4.74 -5.43
N ALA A 166 -13.79 5.10 -6.69
CA ALA A 166 -14.13 6.43 -7.22
C ALA A 166 -15.65 6.59 -7.38
N ARG A 167 -16.38 6.36 -6.27
CA ARG A 167 -17.84 6.47 -6.21
C ARG A 167 -18.27 7.08 -4.90
N ALA A 168 -19.15 8.09 -4.97
CA ALA A 168 -19.78 8.65 -3.79
C ALA A 168 -21.26 8.85 -4.07
N ARG A 169 -22.11 8.54 -3.09
CA ARG A 169 -23.55 8.47 -3.28
C ARG A 169 -23.84 7.58 -4.50
N ASP A 170 -24.62 8.03 -5.44
CA ASP A 170 -25.00 7.26 -6.65
C ASP A 170 -24.16 7.61 -7.89
N LYS A 171 -23.03 8.31 -7.73
CA LYS A 171 -22.22 8.81 -8.84
C LYS A 171 -20.83 8.17 -8.88
N THR A 172 -20.45 7.72 -10.07
CA THR A 172 -19.04 7.48 -10.38
C THR A 172 -18.36 8.81 -10.66
N LEU A 173 -17.20 9.03 -10.05
CA LEU A 173 -16.49 10.30 -10.09
C LEU A 173 -15.15 10.13 -10.81
N THR A 174 -14.72 11.19 -11.47
CA THR A 174 -13.42 11.35 -12.10
C THR A 174 -12.75 12.57 -11.47
N PHE A 175 -11.50 12.48 -11.11
CA PHE A 175 -10.82 13.49 -10.32
C PHE A 175 -9.65 14.10 -11.06
N LYS A 176 -9.40 15.38 -10.79
CA LYS A 176 -8.17 16.07 -11.17
C LYS A 176 -7.57 16.81 -9.98
N ALA A 177 -6.25 16.96 -9.97
CA ALA A 177 -5.57 17.76 -8.96
C ALA A 177 -6.00 19.23 -9.09
N ALA A 178 -6.39 19.84 -7.98
CA ALA A 178 -6.69 21.27 -7.92
C ALA A 178 -5.43 22.13 -7.69
N ASN A 179 -4.33 21.51 -7.22
CA ASN A 179 -3.05 22.17 -6.97
C ASN A 179 -1.86 21.23 -7.25
N ALA A 180 -0.67 21.78 -7.36
CA ALA A 180 0.55 21.02 -7.67
C ALA A 180 0.96 20.02 -6.56
N SER A 181 0.61 20.31 -5.30
CA SER A 181 0.88 19.45 -4.14
C SER A 181 -0.13 18.32 -3.96
N VAL A 182 -1.22 18.34 -4.75
CA VAL A 182 -2.28 17.31 -4.71
C VAL A 182 -2.91 17.13 -3.32
N THR A 183 -2.97 18.20 -2.56
CA THR A 183 -3.68 18.22 -1.27
C THR A 183 -5.18 18.44 -1.44
N GLU A 184 -5.58 18.98 -2.60
CA GLU A 184 -6.97 19.17 -3.00
C GLU A 184 -7.21 18.62 -4.41
N LEU A 185 -8.34 17.94 -4.57
CA LEU A 185 -8.86 17.43 -5.82
C LEU A 185 -10.19 18.08 -6.17
N THR A 186 -10.56 18.05 -7.43
CA THR A 186 -11.90 18.43 -7.91
C THR A 186 -12.48 17.27 -8.69
N ASP A 187 -13.71 16.84 -8.37
CA ASP A 187 -14.42 15.92 -9.25
C ASP A 187 -15.04 16.63 -10.45
N GLU A 188 -15.02 15.98 -11.60
CA GLU A 188 -15.50 16.56 -12.86
C GLU A 188 -17.02 16.56 -12.98
N GLN A 189 -17.70 15.65 -12.27
CA GLN A 189 -19.15 15.47 -12.38
C GLN A 189 -19.93 16.53 -11.62
N THR A 190 -19.38 17.04 -10.51
CA THR A 190 -20.08 17.99 -9.64
C THR A 190 -19.27 19.26 -9.36
N GLY A 191 -17.98 19.28 -9.66
CA GLY A 191 -17.06 20.37 -9.33
C GLY A 191 -16.78 20.47 -7.81
N SER A 192 -17.17 19.47 -7.02
CA SER A 192 -16.94 19.47 -5.58
C SER A 192 -15.46 19.30 -5.25
N LYS A 193 -15.06 19.81 -4.07
CA LYS A 193 -13.66 19.80 -3.60
C LYS A 193 -13.46 18.67 -2.61
N TRP A 194 -12.36 17.94 -2.78
CA TRP A 194 -12.00 16.77 -2.01
C TRP A 194 -10.56 16.89 -1.51
N ASN A 195 -10.27 16.36 -0.35
CA ASN A 195 -8.88 16.21 0.09
C ASN A 195 -8.28 14.90 -0.50
N ALA A 196 -6.97 14.74 -0.38
CA ALA A 196 -6.27 13.54 -0.85
C ALA A 196 -6.57 12.28 -0.03
N TYR A 197 -7.38 12.39 1.02
CA TYR A 197 -7.82 11.29 1.88
C TYR A 197 -9.27 10.85 1.61
N GLY A 198 -9.85 11.32 0.49
CA GLY A 198 -11.17 10.91 0.02
C GLY A 198 -12.36 11.60 0.69
N GLU A 199 -12.15 12.70 1.39
CA GLU A 199 -13.21 13.45 2.07
C GLU A 199 -13.59 14.70 1.27
N CYS A 200 -14.88 14.89 1.06
CA CYS A 200 -15.41 16.07 0.35
C CYS A 200 -15.58 17.26 1.29
N SER A 201 -14.84 18.33 1.06
CA SER A 201 -14.79 19.55 1.89
C SER A 201 -15.78 20.62 1.44
N ALA A 202 -16.12 20.69 0.13
CA ALA A 202 -16.98 21.72 -0.42
C ALA A 202 -17.73 21.28 -1.68
N GLY A 203 -18.77 21.98 -2.04
CA GLY A 203 -19.61 21.70 -3.19
C GLY A 203 -20.85 20.86 -2.84
N THR A 204 -21.53 20.35 -3.87
CA THR A 204 -22.78 19.58 -3.71
C THR A 204 -22.58 18.23 -3.03
N MET A 205 -21.32 17.71 -3.03
CA MET A 205 -20.97 16.45 -2.38
C MET A 205 -20.41 16.63 -0.97
N LYS A 206 -20.37 17.86 -0.42
CA LYS A 206 -19.81 18.15 0.91
C LYS A 206 -20.27 17.14 1.97
N GLY A 207 -19.30 16.62 2.75
CA GLY A 207 -19.49 15.62 3.78
C GLY A 207 -19.55 14.17 3.26
N ALA A 208 -19.47 13.95 1.93
CA ALA A 208 -19.30 12.62 1.40
C ALA A 208 -17.85 12.14 1.60
N THR A 209 -17.67 10.83 1.71
CA THR A 209 -16.38 10.15 1.78
C THR A 209 -16.31 9.05 0.71
N LEU A 210 -15.13 8.83 0.16
CA LEU A 210 -14.85 7.70 -0.72
C LEU A 210 -14.52 6.46 0.12
N GLU A 211 -14.88 5.30 -0.37
CA GLU A 211 -14.46 4.03 0.22
C GLU A 211 -12.97 3.81 -0.05
N ALA A 212 -12.18 3.67 1.01
CA ALA A 212 -10.74 3.46 0.91
C ALA A 212 -10.41 2.05 0.42
N LEU A 213 -9.47 1.96 -0.52
CA LEU A 213 -8.83 0.73 -0.95
C LEU A 213 -7.43 0.63 -0.32
N ILE A 214 -6.95 -0.59 -0.11
CA ILE A 214 -5.66 -0.83 0.53
C ILE A 214 -4.61 -0.96 -0.56
N LEU A 215 -3.62 -0.06 -0.54
CA LEU A 215 -2.42 -0.17 -1.37
C LEU A 215 -1.33 -0.88 -0.59
N GLU A 216 -0.66 -1.82 -1.24
CA GLU A 216 0.43 -2.60 -0.67
C GLU A 216 1.75 -2.15 -1.29
N PRO A 217 2.60 -1.41 -0.55
CA PRO A 217 3.90 -1.00 -1.04
C PRO A 217 4.87 -2.19 -0.98
N GLU A 218 5.30 -2.66 -2.13
CA GLU A 218 6.21 -3.79 -2.27
C GLU A 218 7.26 -3.54 -3.35
N TYR A 219 8.35 -4.30 -3.32
CA TYR A 219 9.24 -4.41 -4.46
C TYR A 219 8.59 -5.25 -5.57
N TRP A 220 8.92 -4.96 -6.81
CA TRP A 220 8.37 -5.68 -7.95
C TRP A 220 8.56 -7.19 -7.88
N PHE A 221 9.76 -7.66 -7.47
CA PHE A 221 10.00 -9.09 -7.31
C PHE A 221 9.03 -9.74 -6.30
N ALA A 222 8.71 -9.03 -5.22
CA ALA A 222 7.82 -9.53 -4.17
C ALA A 222 6.36 -9.53 -4.62
N TRP A 223 5.91 -8.43 -5.21
CA TRP A 223 4.55 -8.32 -5.73
C TRP A 223 4.28 -9.34 -6.83
N SER A 224 5.17 -9.43 -7.84
CA SER A 224 4.97 -10.33 -8.99
C SER A 224 5.07 -11.81 -8.64
N GLU A 225 5.84 -12.22 -7.61
CA GLU A 225 5.90 -13.60 -7.12
C GLU A 225 4.51 -14.12 -6.72
N PHE A 226 3.71 -13.27 -6.07
CA PHE A 226 2.39 -13.64 -5.53
C PHE A 226 1.20 -13.14 -6.38
N HIS A 227 1.44 -12.26 -7.37
CA HIS A 227 0.43 -11.69 -8.25
C HIS A 227 0.86 -11.83 -9.72
N ARG A 228 1.01 -13.06 -10.20
CA ARG A 228 1.59 -13.37 -11.52
C ARG A 228 0.83 -12.78 -12.70
N ASP A 229 -0.50 -12.65 -12.57
CA ASP A 229 -1.37 -12.06 -13.60
C ASP A 229 -1.60 -10.55 -13.42
N THR A 230 -0.79 -9.91 -12.56
CA THR A 230 -0.94 -8.49 -12.26
C THR A 230 -0.74 -7.63 -13.51
N LYS A 231 -1.61 -6.63 -13.65
CA LYS A 231 -1.42 -5.56 -14.63
C LYS A 231 -0.38 -4.55 -14.08
N ILE A 232 0.30 -3.85 -14.96
CA ILE A 232 1.13 -2.71 -14.60
C ILE A 232 0.46 -1.46 -15.14
N TYR A 233 0.20 -0.50 -14.26
CA TYR A 233 -0.35 0.77 -14.69
C TYR A 233 0.63 1.51 -15.59
N ALA A 234 0.16 1.90 -16.77
CA ALA A 234 0.85 2.77 -17.70
C ALA A 234 -0.09 3.94 -18.06
N PRO A 235 0.37 5.20 -17.91
CA PRO A 235 -0.45 6.34 -18.30
C PRO A 235 -0.74 6.26 -19.80
N GLN A 236 -1.98 6.54 -20.16
CA GLN A 236 -2.32 6.68 -21.58
C GLN A 236 -1.64 7.93 -22.16
N PRO A 237 -1.22 7.89 -23.44
CA PRO A 237 -0.56 8.99 -24.10
C PRO A 237 -1.43 10.24 -24.24
#